data_3e32482d91bb92772d7dc3956eb1fd88
#
_entry.id   3e32482d91bb92772d7dc3956eb1fd88
#
_cell.length_a   1.000
_cell.length_b   1.000
_cell.length_c   1.000
_cell.angle_alpha   90.00
_cell.angle_beta   90.00
_cell.angle_gamma   90.00
#
_symmetry.space_group_name_H-M   'P 1'
#
loop_
_entity.id
_entity.type
_entity.pdbx_description
1 polymer ?
#
loop_
_entity_poly.entity_id
_entity_poly.type
_entity_poly.pdbx_seq_one_letter_code
_entity_poly.pdbx_strand_id
1 'polypeptide(L)'
;MSLKVRKNHSTPPPEPCALTECMAIIAGAWAPNVIWHLRAGPRRFSELRLDIPPVSAKVLSQRLKELEDRAVITRTIQPTTPPSVEYALTPLGQELVPALDAIVEVGHKLKAARCKEL
;
A
#
# COMPACT_ATOMS: atom_id res chain seq x y z
N MET A 1 -6.15 -1.53 -43.51
CA MET A 1 -4.71 -1.68 -43.27
C MET A 1 -4.48 -2.46 -42.01
N SER A 2 -3.84 -3.60 -42.10
CA SER A 2 -3.56 -4.40 -40.93
C SER A 2 -2.35 -3.89 -40.20
N LEU A 3 -2.45 -3.84 -38.86
CA LEU A 3 -1.32 -3.47 -38.02
C LEU A 3 -0.37 -4.65 -37.94
N LYS A 4 0.91 -4.37 -38.18
CA LYS A 4 1.92 -5.39 -37.96
C LYS A 4 2.14 -5.56 -36.47
N VAL A 5 2.01 -6.79 -35.98
CA VAL A 5 2.39 -7.10 -34.61
C VAL A 5 3.90 -7.05 -34.52
N ARG A 6 4.42 -6.33 -33.53
CA ARG A 6 5.87 -6.28 -33.30
C ARG A 6 6.35 -7.64 -32.86
N LYS A 7 7.41 -8.11 -33.53
CA LYS A 7 8.02 -9.40 -33.17
C LYS A 7 8.87 -9.31 -31.91
N ASN A 8 9.36 -8.11 -31.60
CA ASN A 8 10.22 -7.91 -30.46
C ASN A 8 9.35 -7.54 -29.24
N HIS A 9 9.54 -8.26 -28.17
CA HIS A 9 8.93 -7.94 -26.89
C HIS A 9 9.83 -6.98 -26.11
N SER A 10 9.27 -6.16 -25.25
CA SER A 10 10.05 -5.41 -24.32
C SER A 10 10.76 -6.37 -23.36
N THR A 11 11.83 -5.90 -22.73
CA THR A 11 12.55 -6.71 -21.75
C THR A 11 11.60 -7.13 -20.65
N PRO A 12 11.45 -8.44 -20.40
CA PRO A 12 10.57 -8.90 -19.33
C PRO A 12 11.13 -8.50 -17.96
N PRO A 13 10.26 -8.24 -16.98
CA PRO A 13 10.72 -7.99 -15.63
C PRO A 13 11.37 -9.23 -15.03
N PRO A 14 12.21 -9.08 -13.99
CA PRO A 14 12.84 -10.24 -13.32
C PRO A 14 11.81 -11.24 -12.81
N GLU A 15 12.16 -12.51 -12.79
CA GLU A 15 11.29 -13.58 -12.29
C GLU A 15 11.62 -13.91 -10.83
N PRO A 16 10.62 -14.17 -9.96
CA PRO A 16 9.21 -13.88 -10.22
C PRO A 16 9.03 -12.39 -10.48
N CYS A 17 7.99 -11.98 -11.18
CA CYS A 17 7.85 -10.59 -11.61
C CYS A 17 7.77 -9.66 -10.41
N ALA A 18 8.86 -8.96 -10.12
CA ALA A 18 8.96 -8.07 -8.96
C ALA A 18 7.95 -6.93 -9.02
N LEU A 19 7.70 -6.41 -10.23
CA LEU A 19 6.71 -5.34 -10.41
C LEU A 19 5.31 -5.86 -10.05
N THR A 20 4.94 -7.04 -10.53
CA THR A 20 3.64 -7.64 -10.24
C THR A 20 3.47 -7.88 -8.73
N GLU A 21 4.53 -8.35 -8.06
CA GLU A 21 4.48 -8.56 -6.61
C GLU A 21 4.20 -7.27 -5.87
N CYS A 22 4.92 -6.20 -6.19
CA CYS A 22 4.70 -4.91 -5.55
C CYS A 22 3.32 -4.34 -5.86
N MET A 23 2.88 -4.45 -7.12
CA MET A 23 1.58 -3.95 -7.52
C MET A 23 0.46 -4.71 -6.84
N ALA A 24 0.61 -6.01 -6.64
CA ALA A 24 -0.39 -6.81 -5.93
C ALA A 24 -0.56 -6.34 -4.48
N ILE A 25 0.51 -5.89 -3.85
CA ILE A 25 0.44 -5.36 -2.48
C ILE A 25 -0.25 -4.00 -2.44
N ILE A 26 0.12 -3.08 -3.33
CA ILE A 26 -0.32 -1.68 -3.26
C ILE A 26 -1.60 -1.40 -4.04
N ALA A 27 -2.05 -2.31 -4.90
CA ALA A 27 -3.24 -2.10 -5.72
C ALA A 27 -4.55 -2.33 -4.97
N GLY A 28 -4.53 -2.98 -3.82
CA GLY A 28 -5.72 -3.17 -3.00
C GLY A 28 -6.26 -1.84 -2.49
N ALA A 29 -7.58 -1.69 -2.47
CA ALA A 29 -8.20 -0.48 -1.95
C ALA A 29 -7.71 -0.20 -0.53
N TRP A 30 -7.24 1.01 -0.27
CA TRP A 30 -6.74 1.49 1.01
C TRP A 30 -5.42 0.86 1.49
N ALA A 31 -4.84 -0.11 0.76
CA ALA A 31 -3.57 -0.71 1.15
C ALA A 31 -2.42 0.31 1.24
N PRO A 32 -2.21 1.18 0.24
CA PRO A 32 -1.18 2.22 0.35
C PRO A 32 -1.42 3.16 1.53
N ASN A 33 -2.68 3.47 1.81
CA ASN A 33 -3.05 4.35 2.93
C ASN A 33 -2.65 3.75 4.27
N VAL A 34 -2.89 2.45 4.45
CA VAL A 34 -2.50 1.73 5.67
C VAL A 34 -0.98 1.79 5.85
N ILE A 35 -0.23 1.45 4.81
CA ILE A 35 1.24 1.48 4.85
C ILE A 35 1.73 2.89 5.18
N TRP A 36 1.14 3.89 4.54
CA TRP A 36 1.48 5.30 4.78
C TRP A 36 1.33 5.68 6.24
N HIS A 37 0.18 5.33 6.86
CA HIS A 37 -0.07 5.69 8.25
C HIS A 37 0.79 4.89 9.23
N LEU A 38 1.27 3.72 8.84
CA LEU A 38 2.16 2.91 9.69
C LEU A 38 3.63 3.31 9.57
N ARG A 39 3.99 4.17 8.63
CA ARG A 39 5.40 4.51 8.40
C ARG A 39 6.08 5.18 9.60
N ALA A 40 5.32 5.90 10.39
CA ALA A 40 5.87 6.61 11.56
C ALA A 40 5.92 5.75 12.82
N GLY A 41 5.28 4.60 12.82
CA GLY A 41 5.26 3.72 13.98
C GLY A 41 3.98 2.90 14.06
N PRO A 42 3.90 2.02 15.07
CA PRO A 42 2.73 1.17 15.25
C PRO A 42 1.44 1.95 15.47
N ARG A 43 0.33 1.41 14.97
CA ARG A 43 -1.00 1.98 15.15
C ARG A 43 -1.98 0.89 15.54
N ARG A 44 -2.96 1.25 16.36
CA ARG A 44 -4.06 0.36 16.72
C ARG A 44 -5.11 0.38 15.62
N PHE A 45 -5.92 -0.67 15.59
CA PHE A 45 -7.03 -0.77 14.63
C PHE A 45 -7.93 0.47 14.68
N SER A 46 -8.32 0.88 15.88
CA SER A 46 -9.19 2.04 16.05
C SER A 46 -8.54 3.33 15.56
N GLU A 47 -7.23 3.45 15.74
CA GLU A 47 -6.48 4.62 15.26
C GLU A 47 -6.44 4.67 13.75
N LEU A 48 -6.22 3.52 13.10
CA LEU A 48 -6.22 3.44 11.63
C LEU A 48 -7.60 3.80 11.06
N ARG A 49 -8.66 3.42 11.72
CA ARG A 49 -10.01 3.81 11.30
C ARG A 49 -10.23 5.31 11.35
N LEU A 50 -9.64 5.96 12.34
CA LEU A 50 -9.69 7.43 12.44
C LEU A 50 -8.76 8.09 11.41
N ASP A 51 -7.62 7.46 11.13
CA ASP A 51 -6.66 7.97 10.15
C ASP A 51 -7.23 7.90 8.72
N ILE A 52 -8.08 6.92 8.46
CA ILE A 52 -8.66 6.67 7.14
C ILE A 52 -10.19 6.66 7.26
N PRO A 53 -10.81 7.83 7.48
CA PRO A 53 -12.24 7.88 7.81
C PRO A 53 -13.18 7.18 6.81
N PRO A 54 -12.93 7.22 5.48
CA PRO A 54 -13.84 6.58 4.54
C PRO A 54 -13.84 5.06 4.60
N VAL A 55 -12.81 4.43 5.19
CA VAL A 55 -12.70 2.97 5.18
C VAL A 55 -13.66 2.36 6.20
N SER A 56 -14.37 1.28 5.81
CA SER A 56 -15.19 0.53 6.74
C SER A 56 -14.32 -0.41 7.58
N ALA A 57 -14.82 -0.80 8.75
CA ALA A 57 -14.13 -1.77 9.60
C ALA A 57 -13.88 -3.08 8.86
N LYS A 58 -14.85 -3.52 8.06
CA LYS A 58 -14.75 -4.76 7.29
C LYS A 58 -13.62 -4.70 6.28
N VAL A 59 -13.57 -3.62 5.50
CA VAL A 59 -12.54 -3.46 4.47
C VAL A 59 -11.16 -3.29 5.10
N LEU A 60 -11.06 -2.50 6.17
CA LEU A 60 -9.80 -2.32 6.88
C LEU A 60 -9.27 -3.64 7.43
N SER A 61 -10.13 -4.43 8.09
CA SER A 61 -9.74 -5.75 8.60
C SER A 61 -9.22 -6.64 7.49
N GLN A 62 -9.89 -6.63 6.34
CA GLN A 62 -9.53 -7.45 5.19
C GLN A 62 -8.17 -7.04 4.62
N ARG A 63 -7.92 -5.74 4.47
CA ARG A 63 -6.63 -5.24 3.97
C ARG A 63 -5.49 -5.51 4.93
N LEU A 64 -5.74 -5.35 6.23
CA LEU A 64 -4.74 -5.65 7.25
C LEU A 64 -4.33 -7.12 7.21
N LYS A 65 -5.32 -8.02 7.09
CA LYS A 65 -5.02 -9.45 6.98
C LYS A 65 -4.20 -9.77 5.74
N GLU A 66 -4.56 -9.21 4.60
CA GLU A 66 -3.82 -9.41 3.35
C GLU A 66 -2.37 -8.92 3.47
N LEU A 67 -2.16 -7.76 4.07
CA LEU A 67 -0.82 -7.21 4.27
C LEU A 67 -0.01 -8.06 5.26
N GLU A 68 -0.66 -8.57 6.29
CA GLU A 68 -0.01 -9.48 7.22
C GLU A 68 0.41 -10.78 6.53
N ASP A 69 -0.48 -11.36 5.72
CA ASP A 69 -0.20 -12.59 4.98
C ASP A 69 0.97 -12.42 4.00
N ARG A 70 1.18 -11.19 3.51
CA ARG A 70 2.30 -10.88 2.61
C ARG A 70 3.55 -10.43 3.34
N ALA A 71 3.56 -10.50 4.66
CA ALA A 71 4.69 -10.13 5.51
C ALA A 71 5.06 -8.64 5.43
N VAL A 72 4.11 -7.79 5.07
CA VAL A 72 4.30 -6.34 5.01
C VAL A 72 4.09 -5.71 6.38
N ILE A 73 3.17 -6.26 7.16
CA ILE A 73 2.87 -5.78 8.51
C ILE A 73 2.86 -6.93 9.50
N THR A 74 3.02 -6.60 10.77
CA THR A 74 2.81 -7.53 11.89
C THR A 74 1.58 -7.11 12.67
N ARG A 75 0.97 -8.08 13.31
CA ARG A 75 -0.18 -7.89 14.19
C ARG A 75 0.21 -8.37 15.58
N THR A 76 0.10 -7.52 16.57
CA THR A 76 0.46 -7.85 17.95
C THR A 76 -0.71 -7.55 18.87
N ILE A 77 -1.05 -8.52 19.73
CA ILE A 77 -2.07 -8.33 20.75
C ILE A 77 -1.37 -7.75 21.98
N GLN A 78 -1.80 -6.57 22.39
CA GLN A 78 -1.23 -5.90 23.55
C GLN A 78 -1.94 -6.42 24.83
N PRO A 79 -1.19 -6.73 25.90
CA PRO A 79 -1.76 -7.24 27.14
C PRO A 79 -2.37 -6.13 27.99
N THR A 80 -3.28 -5.36 27.39
CA THR A 80 -4.00 -4.31 28.07
C THR A 80 -5.39 -4.81 28.48
N THR A 81 -6.11 -4.04 29.30
CA THR A 81 -7.47 -4.39 29.71
C THR A 81 -8.41 -3.28 29.28
N PRO A 82 -9.25 -3.48 28.25
CA PRO A 82 -9.34 -4.68 27.41
C PRO A 82 -8.14 -4.82 26.45
N PRO A 83 -7.87 -6.04 25.95
CA PRO A 83 -6.77 -6.22 25.01
C PRO A 83 -6.94 -5.39 23.75
N SER A 84 -5.86 -4.83 23.25
CA SER A 84 -5.87 -4.07 22.01
C SER A 84 -4.96 -4.74 20.98
N VAL A 85 -5.26 -4.52 19.69
CA VAL A 85 -4.47 -5.05 18.60
C VAL A 85 -3.69 -3.90 17.95
N GLU A 86 -2.40 -4.10 17.83
CA GLU A 86 -1.50 -3.11 17.27
C GLU A 86 -0.87 -3.66 16.00
N TYR A 87 -0.78 -2.82 14.98
CA TYR A 87 -0.18 -3.15 13.69
C TYR A 87 1.07 -2.31 13.48
N ALA A 88 2.08 -2.91 12.86
CA ALA A 88 3.35 -2.24 12.56
C ALA A 88 3.91 -2.76 11.24
N LEU A 89 4.69 -1.92 10.57
CA LEU A 89 5.39 -2.36 9.36
C LEU A 89 6.54 -3.30 9.74
N THR A 90 6.71 -4.35 8.94
CA THR A 90 7.91 -5.18 9.01
C THR A 90 9.06 -4.43 8.35
N PRO A 91 10.33 -4.92 8.50
CA PRO A 91 11.43 -4.36 7.71
C PRO A 91 11.15 -4.35 6.21
N LEU A 92 10.51 -5.41 5.71
CA LEU A 92 10.10 -5.48 4.30
C LEU A 92 9.05 -4.40 3.99
N GLY A 93 8.08 -4.21 4.87
CA GLY A 93 7.08 -3.16 4.72
C GLY A 93 7.68 -1.77 4.70
N GLN A 94 8.72 -1.53 5.50
CA GLN A 94 9.41 -0.24 5.51
C GLN A 94 10.06 0.06 4.16
N GLU A 95 10.48 -0.95 3.41
CA GLU A 95 11.06 -0.75 2.09
C GLU A 95 10.06 -0.24 1.06
N LEU A 96 8.76 -0.42 1.30
CA LEU A 96 7.73 0.13 0.43
C LEU A 96 7.52 1.63 0.64
N VAL A 97 7.93 2.18 1.76
CA VAL A 97 7.69 3.60 2.08
C VAL A 97 8.34 4.54 1.08
N PRO A 98 9.63 4.38 0.69
CA PRO A 98 10.21 5.24 -0.34
C PRO A 98 9.48 5.16 -1.68
N ALA A 99 8.97 3.99 -2.05
CA ALA A 99 8.20 3.83 -3.27
C ALA A 99 6.89 4.62 -3.21
N LEU A 100 6.20 4.58 -2.07
CA LEU A 100 4.98 5.35 -1.86
C LEU A 100 5.26 6.85 -1.85
N ASP A 101 6.36 7.28 -1.25
CA ASP A 101 6.78 8.69 -1.27
C ASP A 101 6.96 9.18 -2.70
N ALA A 102 7.59 8.38 -3.55
CA ALA A 102 7.76 8.73 -4.96
C ALA A 102 6.42 8.83 -5.69
N ILE A 103 5.49 7.93 -5.41
CA ILE A 103 4.15 7.96 -5.99
C ILE A 103 3.41 9.22 -5.55
N VAL A 104 3.49 9.58 -4.28
CA VAL A 104 2.86 10.80 -3.76
C VAL A 104 3.40 12.04 -4.45
N GLU A 105 4.72 12.09 -4.68
CA GLU A 105 5.34 13.21 -5.36
C GLU A 105 4.82 13.36 -6.79
N VAL A 106 4.71 12.25 -7.51
CA VAL A 106 4.13 12.25 -8.86
C VAL A 106 2.66 12.66 -8.80
N GLY A 107 1.94 12.22 -7.78
CA GLY A 107 0.55 12.62 -7.57
C GLY A 107 0.38 14.14 -7.43
N HIS A 108 1.30 14.79 -6.71
CA HIS A 108 1.29 16.25 -6.60
C HIS A 108 1.51 16.92 -7.95
N LYS A 109 2.43 16.39 -8.75
CA LYS A 109 2.71 16.91 -10.09
C LYS A 109 1.50 16.75 -11.01
N LEU A 110 0.81 15.63 -10.93
CA LEU A 110 -0.41 15.39 -11.70
C LEU A 110 -1.52 16.37 -11.33
N LYS A 111 -1.70 16.63 -10.04
CA LYS A 111 -2.67 17.63 -9.58
C LYS A 111 -2.32 19.02 -10.07
N ALA A 112 -1.06 19.41 -9.99
CA ALA A 112 -0.59 20.69 -10.46
C ALA A 112 -0.83 20.87 -11.96
N ALA A 113 -0.57 19.83 -12.76
CA ALA A 113 -0.81 19.85 -14.19
C ALA A 113 -2.30 20.04 -14.52
N ARG A 114 -3.17 19.33 -13.81
CA ARG A 114 -4.62 19.49 -13.99
C ARG A 114 -5.09 20.89 -13.64
N CYS A 115 -4.56 21.48 -12.57
CA CYS A 115 -4.93 22.84 -12.19
C CYS A 115 -4.51 23.87 -13.23
N LYS A 116 -3.38 23.65 -13.91
CA LYS A 116 -2.90 24.55 -14.96
C LYS A 116 -3.76 24.50 -16.23
N GLU A 117 -4.43 23.40 -16.48
CA GLU A 117 -5.28 23.23 -17.65
C GLU A 117 -6.66 23.85 -17.47
N LEU A 118 -7.02 24.16 -16.26
CA LEU A 118 -8.26 24.86 -15.97
C LEU A 118 -8.05 26.36 -16.12
#